data_1270d80a8e52a994e66b7f64362fa1be
#
_entry.id   1270d80a8e52a994e66b7f64362fa1be
#
_cell.length_a   1.000
_cell.length_b   1.000
_cell.length_c   1.000
_cell.angle_alpha   90.00
_cell.angle_beta   90.00
_cell.angle_gamma   90.00
#
_symmetry.space_group_name_H-M   'P 1'
#
loop_
_entity.id
_entity.type
_entity.pdbx_description
1 polymer ?
#
loop_
_entity_poly.entity_id
_entity_poly.type
_entity_poly.pdbx_seq_one_letter_code
_entity_poly.pdbx_strand_id
1 'polypeptide(L)'
;MTWVALVVGATFGAPLRFMIDKWFTERTVRSGGRPFPWGLLVVNGSGSAIAGVVLALTSGDLRILLLTGFCGAFTTFSGFAWEADRLWVLARTSFWWAVVVMPTACVALFMSAWRIAGAFAS
;
A
#
# COMPACT_ATOMS: atom_id res chain seq x y z
N MET A 1 10.72 16.07 17.76
CA MET A 1 10.85 15.94 16.28
C MET A 1 10.12 14.71 15.73
N THR A 2 10.20 13.56 16.40
CA THR A 2 9.55 12.31 15.97
C THR A 2 8.04 12.45 15.67
N TRP A 3 7.29 13.06 16.58
CA TRP A 3 5.84 13.25 16.39
C TRP A 3 5.50 14.19 15.21
N VAL A 4 6.29 15.23 15.02
CA VAL A 4 6.13 16.14 13.90
C VAL A 4 6.39 15.42 12.57
N ALA A 5 7.47 14.64 12.49
CA ALA A 5 7.79 13.84 11.31
C ALA A 5 6.65 12.86 10.96
N LEU A 6 6.11 12.16 11.97
CA LEU A 6 5.02 11.23 11.81
C LEU A 6 3.75 11.92 11.27
N VAL A 7 3.35 13.04 11.89
CA VAL A 7 2.14 13.79 11.48
C VAL A 7 2.30 14.34 10.06
N VAL A 8 3.45 14.91 9.73
CA VAL A 8 3.73 15.44 8.39
C VAL A 8 3.64 14.33 7.34
N GLY A 9 4.29 13.19 7.57
CA GLY A 9 4.21 12.05 6.65
C GLY A 9 2.79 11.54 6.45
N ALA A 10 2.03 11.38 7.54
CA ALA A 10 0.64 10.91 7.50
C ALA A 10 -0.29 11.89 6.76
N THR A 11 -0.06 13.21 6.91
CA THR A 11 -0.85 14.25 6.24
C THR A 11 -0.82 14.13 4.71
N PHE A 12 0.28 13.64 4.15
CA PHE A 12 0.38 13.39 2.70
C PHE A 12 -0.03 11.97 2.31
N GLY A 13 0.29 10.97 3.13
CA GLY A 13 0.02 9.57 2.83
C GLY A 13 -1.47 9.25 2.73
N ALA A 14 -2.28 9.69 3.68
CA ALA A 14 -3.70 9.34 3.74
C ALA A 14 -4.53 9.94 2.58
N PRO A 15 -4.42 11.24 2.24
CA PRO A 15 -5.13 11.79 1.08
C PRO A 15 -4.70 11.15 -0.24
N LEU A 16 -3.40 10.90 -0.42
CA LEU A 16 -2.89 10.28 -1.64
C LEU A 16 -3.44 8.86 -1.81
N ARG A 17 -3.50 8.07 -0.74
CA ARG A 17 -4.18 6.76 -0.73
C ARG A 17 -5.62 6.88 -1.22
N PHE A 18 -6.38 7.79 -0.65
CA PHE A 18 -7.78 7.99 -1.01
C PHE A 18 -7.96 8.33 -2.50
N MET A 19 -7.13 9.25 -3.00
CA MET A 19 -7.20 9.67 -4.40
C MET A 19 -6.88 8.53 -5.37
N ILE A 20 -5.84 7.76 -5.10
CA ILE A 20 -5.43 6.62 -5.95
C ILE A 20 -6.48 5.52 -5.91
N ASP A 21 -6.95 5.13 -4.73
CA ASP A 21 -7.95 4.08 -4.58
C ASP A 21 -9.26 4.46 -5.28
N LYS A 22 -9.73 5.69 -5.10
CA LYS A 22 -10.91 6.22 -5.77
C LYS A 22 -10.77 6.19 -7.30
N TRP A 23 -9.63 6.64 -7.82
CA TRP A 23 -9.38 6.69 -9.27
C TRP A 23 -9.41 5.29 -9.92
N PHE A 24 -8.76 4.31 -9.32
CA PHE A 24 -8.77 2.92 -9.80
C PHE A 24 -10.14 2.27 -9.66
N THR A 25 -10.84 2.51 -8.56
CA THR A 25 -12.20 1.98 -8.34
C THR A 25 -13.18 2.53 -9.40
N GLU A 26 -13.16 3.83 -9.65
CA GLU A 26 -14.00 4.44 -10.68
C GLU A 26 -13.69 3.90 -12.08
N ARG A 27 -12.41 3.71 -12.42
CA ARG A 27 -12.02 3.11 -13.70
C ARG A 27 -12.49 1.67 -13.84
N THR A 28 -12.35 0.87 -12.82
CA THR A 28 -12.80 -0.53 -12.82
C THR A 28 -14.32 -0.63 -13.02
N VAL A 29 -15.07 0.20 -12.32
CA VAL A 29 -16.54 0.25 -12.46
C VAL A 29 -16.94 0.67 -13.88
N ARG A 30 -16.30 1.70 -14.44
CA ARG A 30 -16.60 2.18 -15.80
C ARG A 30 -16.28 1.15 -16.90
N SER A 31 -15.24 0.36 -16.72
CA SER A 31 -14.85 -0.66 -17.70
C SER A 31 -15.67 -1.94 -17.63
N GLY A 32 -16.60 -2.07 -16.67
CA GLY A 32 -17.41 -3.27 -16.48
C GLY A 32 -16.59 -4.52 -16.11
N GLY A 33 -15.38 -4.33 -15.58
CA GLY A 33 -14.49 -5.41 -15.19
C GLY A 33 -14.99 -6.20 -13.98
N ARG A 34 -14.34 -7.34 -13.71
CA ARG A 34 -14.63 -8.13 -12.50
C ARG A 34 -14.36 -7.29 -11.26
N PRO A 35 -15.19 -7.42 -10.21
CA PRO A 35 -14.95 -6.72 -8.95
C PRO A 35 -13.67 -7.24 -8.29
N PHE A 36 -12.61 -6.45 -8.40
CA PHE A 36 -11.33 -6.67 -7.75
C PHE A 36 -10.80 -5.33 -7.24
N PRO A 37 -10.20 -5.26 -6.04
CA PRO A 37 -9.74 -4.01 -5.45
C PRO A 37 -8.39 -3.56 -6.02
N TRP A 38 -8.35 -3.20 -7.30
CA TRP A 38 -7.13 -2.76 -8.00
C TRP A 38 -6.47 -1.55 -7.35
N GLY A 39 -7.28 -0.57 -6.93
CA GLY A 39 -6.77 0.62 -6.24
C GLY A 39 -6.05 0.27 -4.96
N LEU A 40 -6.62 -0.63 -4.18
CA LEU A 40 -6.04 -1.10 -2.94
C LEU A 40 -4.75 -1.90 -3.16
N LEU A 41 -4.71 -2.74 -4.19
CA LEU A 41 -3.50 -3.47 -4.59
C LEU A 41 -2.38 -2.51 -4.98
N VAL A 42 -2.67 -1.48 -5.78
CA VAL A 42 -1.69 -0.47 -6.18
C VAL A 42 -1.19 0.33 -4.98
N VAL A 43 -2.08 0.78 -4.11
CA VAL A 43 -1.73 1.54 -2.90
C VAL A 43 -0.87 0.71 -1.95
N ASN A 44 -1.33 -0.48 -1.58
CA ASN A 44 -0.60 -1.33 -0.64
C ASN A 44 0.69 -1.88 -1.26
N GLY A 45 0.69 -2.25 -2.52
CA GLY A 45 1.86 -2.73 -3.24
C GLY A 45 2.93 -1.66 -3.39
N SER A 46 2.58 -0.48 -3.89
CA SER A 46 3.52 0.64 -4.03
C SER A 46 4.02 1.15 -2.69
N GLY A 47 3.14 1.24 -1.70
CA GLY A 47 3.52 1.60 -0.33
C GLY A 47 4.50 0.61 0.28
N SER A 48 4.32 -0.69 0.03
CA SER A 48 5.25 -1.74 0.47
C SER A 48 6.61 -1.62 -0.21
N ALA A 49 6.65 -1.34 -1.52
CA ALA A 49 7.90 -1.12 -2.25
C ALA A 49 8.64 0.12 -1.72
N ILE A 50 7.94 1.23 -1.54
CA ILE A 50 8.50 2.46 -0.96
C ILE A 50 9.04 2.18 0.45
N ALA A 51 8.29 1.46 1.28
CA ALA A 51 8.72 1.10 2.63
C ALA A 51 10.03 0.28 2.62
N GLY A 52 10.18 -0.64 1.68
CA GLY A 52 11.42 -1.40 1.51
C GLY A 52 12.62 -0.52 1.17
N VAL A 53 12.47 0.41 0.24
CA VAL A 53 13.52 1.38 -0.13
C VAL A 53 13.86 2.29 1.05
N VAL A 54 12.85 2.85 1.70
CA VAL A 54 13.03 3.75 2.85
C VAL A 54 13.76 3.04 3.99
N LEU A 55 13.40 1.81 4.29
CA LEU A 55 14.07 1.03 5.33
C LEU A 55 15.55 0.79 5.02
N ALA A 56 15.88 0.55 3.75
CA ALA A 56 17.26 0.32 3.32
C ALA A 56 18.12 1.59 3.35
N LEU A 57 17.56 2.74 2.98
CA LEU A 57 18.33 3.95 2.67
C LEU A 57 18.27 5.04 3.74
N THR A 58 17.36 4.95 4.71
CA THR A 58 17.14 6.04 5.66
C THR A 58 17.30 5.62 7.11
N SER A 59 17.46 6.61 7.99
CA SER A 59 17.51 6.44 9.44
C SER A 59 16.94 7.67 10.15
N GLY A 60 16.79 7.61 11.48
CA GLY A 60 16.35 8.73 12.30
C GLY A 60 14.95 9.26 11.91
N ASP A 61 14.77 10.55 12.04
CA ASP A 61 13.48 11.24 11.81
C ASP A 61 12.99 11.11 10.36
N LEU A 62 13.90 11.04 9.37
CA LEU A 62 13.52 10.84 7.98
C LEU A 62 12.86 9.47 7.77
N ARG A 63 13.40 8.42 8.41
CA ARG A 63 12.76 7.09 8.39
C ARG A 63 11.36 7.13 9.02
N ILE A 64 11.22 7.82 10.14
CA ILE A 64 9.93 7.95 10.82
C ILE A 64 8.92 8.69 9.95
N LEU A 65 9.33 9.79 9.31
CA LEU A 65 8.50 10.54 8.40
C LEU A 65 8.01 9.69 7.22
N LEU A 66 8.92 9.01 6.54
CA LEU A 66 8.62 8.30 5.31
C LEU A 66 8.03 6.90 5.56
N LEU A 67 8.58 6.12 6.49
CA LEU A 67 8.12 4.76 6.74
C LEU A 67 6.88 4.74 7.63
N THR A 68 6.96 5.31 8.82
CA THR A 68 5.87 5.24 9.80
C THR A 68 4.78 6.25 9.46
N GLY A 69 5.13 7.49 9.14
CA GLY A 69 4.18 8.55 8.78
C GLY A 69 3.53 8.31 7.42
N PHE A 70 4.31 8.47 6.36
CA PHE A 70 3.79 8.39 5.00
C PHE A 70 3.30 6.98 4.64
N CYS A 71 4.18 5.97 4.64
CA CYS A 71 3.79 4.61 4.25
C CYS A 71 2.74 4.03 5.19
N GLY A 72 2.83 4.30 6.50
CA GLY A 72 1.85 3.85 7.48
C GLY A 72 0.45 4.42 7.25
N ALA A 73 0.33 5.66 6.80
CA ALA A 73 -0.95 6.28 6.45
C ALA A 73 -1.39 5.99 5.01
N PHE A 74 -0.45 5.75 4.11
CA PHE A 74 -0.70 5.45 2.70
C PHE A 74 -1.21 4.02 2.51
N THR A 75 -0.63 3.02 3.16
CA THR A 75 -1.10 1.63 3.13
C THR A 75 -2.28 1.41 4.09
N THR A 76 -3.07 0.36 3.85
CA THR A 76 -4.21 0.07 4.73
C THR A 76 -4.54 -1.41 4.80
N PHE A 77 -4.54 -1.96 6.00
CA PHE A 77 -5.05 -3.31 6.27
C PHE A 77 -6.56 -3.31 6.45
N SER A 78 -7.13 -2.30 7.08
CA SER A 78 -8.57 -2.19 7.28
C SER A 78 -9.34 -2.08 5.97
N GLY A 79 -8.81 -1.34 4.98
CA GLY A 79 -9.38 -1.30 3.63
C GLY A 79 -9.34 -2.67 2.95
N PHE A 80 -8.25 -3.40 3.11
CA PHE A 80 -8.13 -4.78 2.61
C PHE A 80 -9.18 -5.70 3.26
N ALA A 81 -9.34 -5.65 4.58
CA ALA A 81 -10.32 -6.48 5.29
C ALA A 81 -11.75 -6.16 4.88
N TRP A 82 -12.08 -4.86 4.72
CA TRP A 82 -13.38 -4.42 4.22
C TRP A 82 -13.68 -4.95 2.80
N GLU A 83 -12.74 -4.82 1.88
CA GLU A 83 -12.90 -5.33 0.52
C GLU A 83 -12.99 -6.86 0.47
N ALA A 84 -12.22 -7.56 1.30
CA ALA A 84 -12.30 -9.01 1.41
C ALA A 84 -13.68 -9.46 1.88
N ASP A 85 -14.24 -8.82 2.91
CA ASP A 85 -15.59 -9.10 3.38
C ASP A 85 -16.64 -8.86 2.28
N ARG A 86 -16.55 -7.73 1.59
CA ARG A 86 -17.44 -7.41 0.46
C ARG A 86 -17.35 -8.45 -0.66
N LEU A 87 -16.14 -8.85 -1.05
CA LEU A 87 -15.91 -9.84 -2.11
C LEU A 87 -16.37 -11.25 -1.72
N TRP A 88 -16.32 -11.59 -0.44
CA TRP A 88 -16.84 -12.86 0.05
C TRP A 88 -18.31 -13.07 -0.32
N VAL A 89 -19.11 -12.02 -0.25
CA VAL A 89 -20.53 -12.05 -0.60
C VAL A 89 -20.75 -11.90 -2.11
N LEU A 90 -20.04 -10.98 -2.75
CA LEU A 90 -20.32 -10.58 -4.14
C LEU A 90 -19.60 -11.42 -5.19
N ALA A 91 -18.37 -11.85 -4.92
CA ALA A 91 -17.51 -12.50 -5.92
C ALA A 91 -16.44 -13.38 -5.26
N ARG A 92 -16.78 -14.60 -4.90
CA ARG A 92 -15.89 -15.51 -4.16
C ARG A 92 -14.56 -15.80 -4.87
N THR A 93 -14.54 -15.86 -6.18
CA THR A 93 -13.29 -16.03 -6.94
C THR A 93 -12.38 -14.82 -6.75
N SER A 94 -12.92 -13.61 -6.85
CA SER A 94 -12.16 -12.37 -6.59
C SER A 94 -11.71 -12.26 -5.14
N PHE A 95 -12.49 -12.76 -4.19
CA PHE A 95 -12.09 -12.84 -2.78
C PHE A 95 -10.79 -13.66 -2.62
N TRP A 96 -10.75 -14.88 -3.14
CA TRP A 96 -9.56 -15.73 -3.02
C TRP A 96 -8.33 -15.12 -3.72
N TRP A 97 -8.51 -14.52 -4.89
CA TRP A 97 -7.44 -13.78 -5.55
C TRP A 97 -6.95 -12.60 -4.71
N ALA A 98 -7.84 -11.81 -4.16
CA ALA A 98 -7.45 -10.67 -3.32
C ALA A 98 -6.70 -11.10 -2.05
N VAL A 99 -7.20 -12.12 -1.35
CA VAL A 99 -6.60 -12.61 -0.10
C VAL A 99 -5.23 -13.26 -0.31
N VAL A 100 -5.00 -13.88 -1.44
CA VAL A 100 -3.71 -14.52 -1.75
C VAL A 100 -2.76 -13.55 -2.43
N VAL A 101 -3.20 -12.86 -3.48
CA VAL A 101 -2.33 -12.03 -4.32
C VAL A 101 -1.88 -10.77 -3.59
N MET A 102 -2.76 -10.10 -2.86
CA MET A 102 -2.42 -8.81 -2.26
C MET A 102 -1.32 -8.92 -1.19
N PRO A 103 -1.44 -9.77 -0.16
CA PRO A 103 -0.37 -9.92 0.83
C PRO A 103 0.94 -10.43 0.20
N THR A 104 0.85 -11.41 -0.70
CA THR A 104 2.02 -11.98 -1.38
C THR A 104 2.74 -10.92 -2.20
N ALA A 105 2.01 -10.13 -2.98
CA ALA A 105 2.58 -9.03 -3.77
C ALA A 105 3.23 -7.97 -2.88
N CYS A 106 2.58 -7.59 -1.78
CA CYS A 106 3.13 -6.61 -0.85
C CYS A 106 4.45 -7.08 -0.22
N VAL A 107 4.49 -8.31 0.26
CA VAL A 107 5.72 -8.90 0.83
C VAL A 107 6.82 -9.02 -0.23
N ALA A 108 6.50 -9.51 -1.42
CA ALA A 108 7.46 -9.65 -2.51
C ALA A 108 8.03 -8.28 -2.96
N LEU A 109 7.18 -7.28 -3.10
CA LEU A 109 7.58 -5.91 -3.46
C LEU A 109 8.45 -5.26 -2.37
N PHE A 110 8.07 -5.41 -1.10
CA PHE A 110 8.86 -4.91 0.02
C PHE A 110 10.26 -5.56 0.03
N MET A 111 10.33 -6.88 0.00
CA MET A 111 11.60 -7.63 0.07
C MET A 111 12.50 -7.34 -1.14
N SER A 112 11.94 -7.28 -2.34
CA SER A 112 12.68 -6.97 -3.56
C SER A 112 13.24 -5.54 -3.52
N ALA A 113 12.41 -4.58 -3.18
CA ALA A 113 12.80 -3.18 -3.07
C ALA A 113 13.89 -2.96 -1.99
N TRP A 114 13.73 -3.60 -0.84
CA TRP A 114 14.70 -3.55 0.24
C TRP A 114 16.06 -4.12 -0.16
N ARG A 115 16.07 -5.29 -0.82
CA ARG A 115 17.32 -5.92 -1.30
C ARG A 115 18.00 -5.11 -2.37
N ILE A 116 17.25 -4.64 -3.37
CA ILE A 116 17.79 -3.83 -4.47
C ILE A 116 18.37 -2.52 -3.92
N ALA A 117 17.61 -1.79 -3.12
CA ALA A 117 18.07 -0.54 -2.53
C ALA A 117 19.28 -0.73 -1.62
N GLY A 118 19.31 -1.79 -0.82
CA GLY A 118 20.44 -2.13 0.04
C GLY A 118 21.71 -2.47 -0.74
N ALA A 119 21.58 -3.13 -1.90
CA ALA A 119 22.71 -3.42 -2.76
C ALA A 119 23.34 -2.17 -3.39
N PHE A 120 22.54 -1.13 -3.66
CA PHE A 120 23.05 0.16 -4.15
C PHE A 120 23.64 1.03 -3.03
N ALA A 121 23.29 0.80 -1.78
CA ALA A 121 23.78 1.55 -0.62
C ALA A 121 25.07 0.99 -0.04
N SER A 122 25.43 -0.22 -0.38
CA SER A 122 26.69 -0.87 0.01
C SER A 122 27.78 -0.62 -1.02
#